data_1cfb51dffa94cee1fd3ad3df8a6f752f
#
_entry.id   1cfb51dffa94cee1fd3ad3df8a6f752f
#
_cell.length_a   1.000
_cell.length_b   1.000
_cell.length_c   1.000
_cell.angle_alpha   90.00
_cell.angle_beta   90.00
_cell.angle_gamma   90.00
#
_symmetry.space_group_name_H-M   'P 1'
#
loop_
_entity.id
_entity.type
_entity.pdbx_description
1 polymer ?
#
loop_
_entity_poly.entity_id
_entity_poly.type
_entity_poly.pdbx_seq_one_letter_code
_entity_poly.pdbx_strand_id
1 'polypeptide(L)'
;VTTPTNGAVRATGRRRTRAALAIGALVAVAGASAVTVALLGAGIAARGTGELHIPAPGTTTVLRAAVFTALALHLGELAGARLTGTGPTPRSWALWTALGGAAAAAGQIVLLAEVSDLDLTATYGTRDGGLLLAMANGFALAAGCVALRRPGWATGPLALVIGAEAMRAHPEPYTPEWGTALTVVHLTAASLWVGGLLYALRTTRLRGGAAREVLVRYARLAGWLYVALAATGTCSTLRRLPADVVFSTAYGRVLIAKLALVAVASALALAARRRLRRGGDATRPARAEVAALAGVVLVSAVLTVVPDPHWLSLRSALLR
;
A
#
# COMPACT_ATOMS: atom_id res chain seq x y z
N VAL A 1 -26.28 -1.60 50.69
CA VAL A 1 -26.41 -1.53 49.22
C VAL A 1 -26.33 -0.06 48.86
N THR A 2 -25.14 0.42 48.43
CA THR A 2 -24.94 1.79 48.00
C THR A 2 -25.25 1.89 46.52
N THR A 3 -26.32 2.55 46.13
CA THR A 3 -26.68 2.89 44.74
C THR A 3 -25.65 3.87 44.17
N PRO A 4 -25.07 3.60 42.99
CA PRO A 4 -24.11 4.54 42.35
C PRO A 4 -24.82 5.85 42.02
N THR A 5 -24.21 6.98 42.41
CA THR A 5 -24.73 8.33 42.18
C THR A 5 -24.81 8.65 40.68
N ASN A 6 -25.93 9.20 40.22
CA ASN A 6 -26.22 9.62 38.83
C ASN A 6 -25.12 10.53 38.17
N GLY A 7 -24.26 11.15 38.96
CA GLY A 7 -23.15 11.96 38.52
C GLY A 7 -22.00 11.16 37.83
N ALA A 8 -21.69 9.95 38.35
CA ALA A 8 -20.61 9.12 37.80
C ALA A 8 -20.97 8.55 36.42
N VAL A 9 -22.24 8.21 36.20
CA VAL A 9 -22.72 7.66 34.90
C VAL A 9 -22.69 8.79 33.80
N ARG A 10 -23.06 10.02 34.17
CA ARG A 10 -23.00 11.17 33.23
C ARG A 10 -21.56 11.58 32.89
N ALA A 11 -20.62 11.49 33.81
CA ALA A 11 -19.21 11.82 33.59
C ALA A 11 -18.53 10.82 32.66
N THR A 12 -18.82 9.52 32.79
CA THR A 12 -18.31 8.46 31.90
C THR A 12 -18.90 8.54 30.50
N GLY A 13 -20.18 8.91 30.35
CA GLY A 13 -20.81 9.15 29.04
C GLY A 13 -20.13 10.30 28.29
N ARG A 14 -19.94 11.47 28.95
CA ARG A 14 -19.26 12.62 28.34
C ARG A 14 -17.81 12.34 27.92
N ARG A 15 -17.04 11.56 28.69
CA ARG A 15 -15.68 11.16 28.31
C ARG A 15 -15.66 10.24 27.08
N ARG A 16 -16.59 9.29 27.00
CA ARG A 16 -16.72 8.40 25.81
C ARG A 16 -17.09 9.16 24.56
N THR A 17 -18.02 10.12 24.64
CA THR A 17 -18.44 10.95 23.50
C THR A 17 -17.30 11.84 23.02
N ARG A 18 -16.56 12.50 23.94
CA ARG A 18 -15.38 13.31 23.59
C ARG A 18 -14.27 12.47 22.94
N ALA A 19 -14.00 11.28 23.44
CA ALA A 19 -13.03 10.37 22.84
C ALA A 19 -13.47 9.91 21.44
N ALA A 20 -14.75 9.61 21.23
CA ALA A 20 -15.28 9.23 19.93
C ALA A 20 -15.19 10.40 18.92
N LEU A 21 -15.53 11.62 19.33
CA LEU A 21 -15.39 12.82 18.50
C LEU A 21 -13.92 13.09 18.15
N ALA A 22 -13.00 12.96 19.10
CA ALA A 22 -11.57 13.17 18.85
C ALA A 22 -11.02 12.12 17.87
N ILE A 23 -11.44 10.85 17.99
CA ILE A 23 -11.07 9.80 17.04
C ILE A 23 -11.67 10.08 15.66
N GLY A 24 -12.94 10.49 15.58
CA GLY A 24 -13.58 10.86 14.33
C GLY A 24 -12.89 12.03 13.65
N ALA A 25 -12.55 13.08 14.39
CA ALA A 25 -11.80 14.23 13.88
C ALA A 25 -10.40 13.81 13.36
N LEU A 26 -9.68 12.97 14.11
CA LEU A 26 -8.37 12.46 13.69
C LEU A 26 -8.46 11.65 12.40
N VAL A 27 -9.47 10.79 12.28
CA VAL A 27 -9.71 9.99 11.05
C VAL A 27 -10.07 10.91 9.88
N ALA A 28 -10.90 11.94 10.10
CA ALA A 28 -11.25 12.90 9.06
C ALA A 28 -10.04 13.71 8.60
N VAL A 29 -9.20 14.19 9.50
CA VAL A 29 -7.96 14.93 9.18
C VAL A 29 -6.98 14.01 8.43
N ALA A 30 -6.78 12.78 8.88
CA ALA A 30 -5.92 11.82 8.21
C ALA A 30 -6.44 11.49 6.80
N GLY A 31 -7.75 11.30 6.65
CA GLY A 31 -8.39 11.08 5.35
C GLY A 31 -8.24 12.29 4.41
N ALA A 32 -8.52 13.50 4.90
CA ALA A 32 -8.32 14.72 4.12
C ALA A 32 -6.86 14.91 3.70
N SER A 33 -5.91 14.67 4.60
CA SER A 33 -4.48 14.73 4.28
C SER A 33 -4.09 13.71 3.22
N ALA A 34 -4.61 12.48 3.30
CA ALA A 34 -4.36 11.44 2.32
C ALA A 34 -4.92 11.84 0.94
N VAL A 35 -6.12 12.37 0.87
CA VAL A 35 -6.72 12.88 -0.37
C VAL A 35 -5.89 14.03 -0.95
N THR A 36 -5.48 14.98 -0.11
CA THR A 36 -4.64 16.11 -0.52
C THR A 36 -3.31 15.63 -1.11
N VAL A 37 -2.63 14.68 -0.45
CA VAL A 37 -1.38 14.10 -0.95
C VAL A 37 -1.62 13.34 -2.26
N ALA A 38 -2.71 12.58 -2.37
CA ALA A 38 -3.04 11.85 -3.59
C ALA A 38 -3.28 12.80 -4.77
N LEU A 39 -4.05 13.87 -4.57
CA LEU A 39 -4.43 14.78 -5.64
C LEU A 39 -3.33 15.78 -6.01
N LEU A 40 -2.56 16.27 -5.06
CA LEU A 40 -1.62 17.38 -5.25
C LEU A 40 -0.15 16.96 -5.14
N GLY A 41 0.15 15.77 -4.61
CA GLY A 41 1.52 15.36 -4.26
C GLY A 41 2.47 15.34 -5.45
N ALA A 42 2.04 14.81 -6.58
CA ALA A 42 2.84 14.78 -7.81
C ALA A 42 3.14 16.18 -8.33
N GLY A 43 2.12 17.05 -8.40
CA GLY A 43 2.28 18.44 -8.82
C GLY A 43 3.18 19.27 -7.89
N ILE A 44 3.09 19.02 -6.57
CA ILE A 44 3.97 19.68 -5.59
C ILE A 44 5.42 19.21 -5.78
N ALA A 45 5.64 17.92 -5.97
CA ALA A 45 6.97 17.36 -6.17
C ALA A 45 7.64 17.87 -7.45
N ALA A 46 6.86 18.08 -8.52
CA ALA A 46 7.34 18.55 -9.81
C ALA A 46 7.60 20.07 -9.87
N ARG A 47 7.21 20.84 -8.85
CA ARG A 47 7.41 22.31 -8.87
C ARG A 47 8.88 22.68 -8.98
N GLY A 48 9.21 23.48 -10.00
CA GLY A 48 10.57 24.00 -10.20
C GLY A 48 11.58 22.97 -10.74
N THR A 49 11.13 21.77 -11.16
CA THR A 49 12.01 20.76 -11.75
C THR A 49 12.16 20.92 -13.28
N GLY A 50 11.25 21.62 -13.96
CA GLY A 50 11.21 21.70 -15.41
C GLY A 50 10.83 20.40 -16.11
N GLU A 51 10.38 19.40 -15.37
CA GLU A 51 9.96 18.10 -15.91
C GLU A 51 8.59 18.17 -16.60
N LEU A 52 8.36 17.26 -17.55
CA LEU A 52 7.10 17.18 -18.28
C LEU A 52 5.93 16.87 -17.33
N HIS A 53 4.81 17.53 -17.57
CA HIS A 53 3.60 17.30 -16.80
C HIS A 53 2.91 16.00 -17.24
N ILE A 54 2.69 15.10 -16.31
CA ILE A 54 1.89 13.90 -16.56
C ILE A 54 0.41 14.29 -16.48
N PRO A 55 -0.43 13.94 -17.45
CA PRO A 55 -1.86 14.26 -17.39
C PRO A 55 -2.56 13.51 -16.26
N ALA A 56 -3.56 14.16 -15.64
CA ALA A 56 -4.40 13.62 -14.57
C ALA A 56 -3.64 12.91 -13.41
N PRO A 57 -2.54 13.47 -12.87
CA PRO A 57 -1.68 12.76 -11.92
C PRO A 57 -2.42 12.42 -10.63
N GLY A 58 -3.33 13.27 -10.18
CA GLY A 58 -4.11 13.08 -8.96
C GLY A 58 -5.06 11.89 -9.07
N THR A 59 -5.85 11.82 -10.13
CA THR A 59 -6.79 10.71 -10.36
C THR A 59 -6.04 9.39 -10.50
N THR A 60 -4.94 9.38 -11.26
CA THR A 60 -4.07 8.20 -11.39
C THR A 60 -3.53 7.76 -10.04
N THR A 61 -3.07 8.68 -9.19
CA THR A 61 -2.58 8.38 -7.84
C THR A 61 -3.67 7.73 -6.98
N VAL A 62 -4.89 8.28 -6.98
CA VAL A 62 -6.01 7.73 -6.20
C VAL A 62 -6.32 6.30 -6.65
N LEU A 63 -6.45 6.06 -7.95
CA LEU A 63 -6.75 4.74 -8.49
C LEU A 63 -5.63 3.73 -8.21
N ARG A 64 -4.36 4.14 -8.31
CA ARG A 64 -3.22 3.29 -7.96
C ARG A 64 -3.13 3.00 -6.47
N ALA A 65 -3.36 4.00 -5.62
CA ALA A 65 -3.43 3.78 -4.17
C ALA A 65 -4.55 2.80 -3.79
N ALA A 66 -5.69 2.87 -4.48
CA ALA A 66 -6.79 1.91 -4.29
C ALA A 66 -6.37 0.48 -4.70
N VAL A 67 -5.71 0.30 -5.85
CA VAL A 67 -5.17 -1.01 -6.29
C VAL A 67 -4.17 -1.56 -5.27
N PHE A 68 -3.18 -0.78 -4.84
CA PHE A 68 -2.17 -1.23 -3.87
C PHE A 68 -2.80 -1.57 -2.51
N THR A 69 -3.76 -0.77 -2.07
CA THR A 69 -4.50 -1.03 -0.83
C THR A 69 -5.33 -2.31 -0.94
N ALA A 70 -6.05 -2.50 -2.05
CA ALA A 70 -6.84 -3.70 -2.30
C ALA A 70 -5.96 -4.97 -2.29
N LEU A 71 -4.82 -4.91 -2.97
CA LEU A 71 -3.85 -6.01 -3.02
C LEU A 71 -3.29 -6.31 -1.62
N ALA A 72 -2.88 -5.28 -0.88
CA ALA A 72 -2.34 -5.43 0.47
C ALA A 72 -3.36 -6.05 1.43
N LEU A 73 -4.59 -5.57 1.43
CA LEU A 73 -5.64 -6.08 2.29
C LEU A 73 -6.00 -7.52 1.96
N HIS A 74 -6.12 -7.87 0.67
CA HIS A 74 -6.47 -9.22 0.26
C HIS A 74 -5.37 -10.24 0.56
N LEU A 75 -4.11 -9.93 0.20
CA LEU A 75 -2.96 -10.77 0.54
C LEU A 75 -2.76 -10.89 2.05
N GLY A 76 -3.01 -9.80 2.78
CA GLY A 76 -2.98 -9.80 4.24
C GLY A 76 -3.99 -10.75 4.85
N GLU A 77 -5.19 -10.89 4.30
CA GLU A 77 -6.17 -11.88 4.77
C GLU A 77 -5.76 -13.31 4.45
N LEU A 78 -5.27 -13.57 3.24
CA LEU A 78 -4.79 -14.92 2.85
C LEU A 78 -3.62 -15.40 3.71
N ALA A 79 -2.62 -14.54 3.91
CA ALA A 79 -1.46 -14.86 4.74
C ALA A 79 -1.81 -14.86 6.23
N GLY A 80 -2.60 -13.89 6.67
CA GLY A 80 -3.01 -13.72 8.06
C GLY A 80 -3.80 -14.91 8.59
N ALA A 81 -4.70 -15.47 7.79
CA ALA A 81 -5.45 -16.66 8.16
C ALA A 81 -4.53 -17.87 8.45
N ARG A 82 -3.45 -18.01 7.66
CA ARG A 82 -2.44 -19.06 7.88
C ARG A 82 -1.56 -18.80 9.11
N LEU A 83 -1.22 -17.52 9.35
CA LEU A 83 -0.35 -17.13 10.47
C LEU A 83 -1.03 -17.22 11.82
N THR A 84 -2.34 -16.98 11.88
CA THR A 84 -3.05 -16.92 13.17
C THR A 84 -3.53 -18.28 13.70
N GLY A 85 -3.49 -19.34 12.87
CA GLY A 85 -3.87 -20.69 13.27
C GLY A 85 -5.35 -20.83 13.69
N THR A 86 -5.67 -21.83 14.50
CA THR A 86 -7.02 -22.10 15.01
C THR A 86 -7.46 -21.04 16.01
N GLY A 87 -8.72 -20.60 15.92
CA GLY A 87 -9.34 -19.61 16.81
C GLY A 87 -10.17 -18.57 16.07
N PRO A 88 -10.84 -17.64 16.78
CA PRO A 88 -11.70 -16.66 16.15
C PRO A 88 -10.91 -15.78 15.15
N THR A 89 -11.46 -15.68 13.94
CA THR A 89 -10.92 -14.87 12.85
C THR A 89 -11.73 -13.59 12.65
N PRO A 90 -11.13 -12.48 12.23
CA PRO A 90 -11.88 -11.27 11.93
C PRO A 90 -12.77 -11.48 10.70
N ARG A 91 -13.88 -10.73 10.64
CA ARG A 91 -14.75 -10.71 9.44
C ARG A 91 -13.91 -10.41 8.20
N SER A 92 -14.03 -11.24 7.17
CA SER A 92 -13.25 -11.07 5.95
C SER A 92 -13.68 -9.81 5.19
N TRP A 93 -12.70 -9.09 4.68
CA TRP A 93 -12.86 -7.98 3.74
C TRP A 93 -12.48 -8.37 2.31
N ALA A 94 -12.03 -9.60 2.10
CA ALA A 94 -11.46 -10.07 0.85
C ALA A 94 -12.35 -9.81 -0.37
N LEU A 95 -13.68 -10.05 -0.26
CA LEU A 95 -14.62 -9.79 -1.36
C LEU A 95 -14.64 -8.30 -1.73
N TRP A 96 -14.81 -7.42 -0.75
CA TRP A 96 -14.92 -5.98 -0.99
C TRP A 96 -13.61 -5.37 -1.49
N THR A 97 -12.47 -5.86 -0.97
CA THR A 97 -11.16 -5.42 -1.44
C THR A 97 -10.88 -5.86 -2.87
N ALA A 98 -11.27 -7.08 -3.25
CA ALA A 98 -11.13 -7.55 -4.62
C ALA A 98 -12.03 -6.76 -5.59
N LEU A 99 -13.30 -6.53 -5.23
CA LEU A 99 -14.21 -5.70 -6.05
C LEU A 99 -13.69 -4.26 -6.19
N GLY A 100 -13.21 -3.66 -5.10
CA GLY A 100 -12.60 -2.33 -5.11
C GLY A 100 -11.34 -2.27 -5.97
N GLY A 101 -10.50 -3.30 -5.92
CA GLY A 101 -9.31 -3.44 -6.78
C GLY A 101 -9.68 -3.56 -8.26
N ALA A 102 -10.69 -4.37 -8.59
CA ALA A 102 -11.21 -4.50 -9.96
C ALA A 102 -11.75 -3.17 -10.49
N ALA A 103 -12.57 -2.48 -9.68
CA ALA A 103 -13.12 -1.17 -10.05
C ALA A 103 -12.00 -0.11 -10.24
N ALA A 104 -10.99 -0.10 -9.37
CA ALA A 104 -9.86 0.82 -9.49
C ALA A 104 -8.99 0.52 -10.73
N ALA A 105 -8.77 -0.74 -11.07
CA ALA A 105 -8.06 -1.11 -12.30
C ALA A 105 -8.88 -0.75 -13.55
N ALA A 106 -10.19 -1.01 -13.56
CA ALA A 106 -11.09 -0.59 -14.62
C ALA A 106 -11.13 0.94 -14.78
N GLY A 107 -11.17 1.68 -13.67
CA GLY A 107 -11.09 3.14 -13.69
C GLY A 107 -9.79 3.66 -14.30
N GLN A 108 -8.66 2.96 -14.10
CA GLN A 108 -7.40 3.32 -14.78
C GLN A 108 -7.46 3.07 -16.30
N ILE A 109 -8.22 2.07 -16.78
CA ILE A 109 -8.41 1.87 -18.23
C ILE A 109 -9.19 3.02 -18.83
N VAL A 110 -10.30 3.43 -18.19
CA VAL A 110 -11.09 4.58 -18.64
C VAL A 110 -10.24 5.85 -18.68
N LEU A 111 -9.49 6.10 -17.62
CA LEU A 111 -8.60 7.26 -17.56
C LEU A 111 -7.50 7.21 -18.64
N LEU A 112 -6.96 6.01 -18.93
CA LEU A 112 -5.97 5.85 -20.01
C LEU A 112 -6.61 6.15 -21.36
N ALA A 113 -7.84 5.69 -21.62
CA ALA A 113 -8.59 5.99 -22.83
C ALA A 113 -8.79 7.51 -23.02
N GLU A 114 -9.27 8.20 -21.97
CA GLU A 114 -9.48 9.65 -21.96
C GLU A 114 -8.17 10.44 -22.21
N VAL A 115 -7.09 10.09 -21.51
CA VAL A 115 -5.81 10.80 -21.61
C VAL A 115 -5.13 10.57 -22.96
N SER A 116 -5.33 9.40 -23.56
CA SER A 116 -4.71 9.04 -24.86
C SER A 116 -5.59 9.36 -26.06
N ASP A 117 -6.79 9.89 -25.83
CA ASP A 117 -7.82 10.13 -26.86
C ASP A 117 -8.11 8.88 -27.72
N LEU A 118 -8.20 7.73 -27.04
CA LEU A 118 -8.48 6.44 -27.65
C LEU A 118 -9.87 5.94 -27.24
N ASP A 119 -10.52 5.20 -28.13
CA ASP A 119 -11.67 4.40 -27.72
C ASP A 119 -11.23 3.23 -26.80
N LEU A 120 -12.19 2.64 -26.08
CA LEU A 120 -11.89 1.55 -25.13
C LEU A 120 -11.31 0.31 -25.83
N THR A 121 -11.71 0.01 -27.06
CA THR A 121 -11.23 -1.15 -27.81
C THR A 121 -9.78 -0.95 -28.23
N ALA A 122 -9.44 0.22 -28.74
CA ALA A 122 -8.05 0.58 -29.04
C ALA A 122 -7.17 0.61 -27.78
N THR A 123 -7.72 1.10 -26.65
CA THR A 123 -7.00 1.13 -25.37
C THR A 123 -6.60 -0.27 -24.92
N TYR A 124 -7.47 -1.28 -25.05
CA TYR A 124 -7.13 -2.68 -24.72
C TYR A 124 -6.03 -3.26 -25.62
N GLY A 125 -5.88 -2.76 -26.84
CA GLY A 125 -4.80 -3.13 -27.77
C GLY A 125 -3.43 -2.59 -27.36
N THR A 126 -3.38 -1.58 -26.49
CA THR A 126 -2.12 -1.07 -25.95
C THR A 126 -1.55 -2.01 -24.89
N ARG A 127 -0.22 -2.01 -24.72
CA ARG A 127 0.45 -2.79 -23.68
C ARG A 127 -0.11 -2.46 -22.27
N ASP A 128 -0.25 -1.18 -21.95
CA ASP A 128 -0.71 -0.73 -20.64
C ASP A 128 -2.19 -1.04 -20.43
N GLY A 129 -3.04 -0.85 -21.44
CA GLY A 129 -4.45 -1.19 -21.38
C GLY A 129 -4.68 -2.70 -21.19
N GLY A 130 -3.93 -3.54 -21.91
CA GLY A 130 -3.98 -4.99 -21.76
C GLY A 130 -3.54 -5.46 -20.37
N LEU A 131 -2.48 -4.85 -19.79
CA LEU A 131 -2.04 -5.17 -18.43
C LEU A 131 -3.04 -4.71 -17.36
N LEU A 132 -3.67 -3.53 -17.54
CA LEU A 132 -4.75 -3.07 -16.67
C LEU A 132 -5.97 -3.98 -16.74
N LEU A 133 -6.32 -4.47 -17.93
CA LEU A 133 -7.40 -5.44 -18.11
C LEU A 133 -7.08 -6.76 -17.41
N ALA A 134 -5.83 -7.24 -17.50
CA ALA A 134 -5.37 -8.41 -16.75
C ALA A 134 -5.50 -8.21 -15.24
N MET A 135 -5.16 -7.01 -14.73
CA MET A 135 -5.33 -6.67 -13.31
C MET A 135 -6.80 -6.64 -12.89
N ALA A 136 -7.68 -6.00 -13.67
CA ALA A 136 -9.11 -5.94 -13.39
C ALA A 136 -9.73 -7.35 -13.34
N ASN A 137 -9.41 -8.19 -14.33
CA ASN A 137 -9.84 -9.59 -14.38
C ASN A 137 -9.24 -10.42 -13.23
N GLY A 138 -7.96 -10.21 -12.89
CA GLY A 138 -7.33 -10.88 -11.75
C GLY A 138 -8.05 -10.59 -10.42
N PHE A 139 -8.40 -9.34 -10.16
CA PHE A 139 -9.20 -8.98 -8.99
C PHE A 139 -10.64 -9.53 -9.06
N ALA A 140 -11.30 -9.49 -10.21
CA ALA A 140 -12.64 -10.05 -10.39
C ALA A 140 -12.64 -11.56 -10.14
N LEU A 141 -11.67 -12.30 -10.67
CA LEU A 141 -11.49 -13.73 -10.41
C LEU A 141 -11.20 -14.00 -8.94
N ALA A 142 -10.38 -13.16 -8.26
CA ALA A 142 -10.14 -13.27 -6.83
C ALA A 142 -11.44 -13.08 -6.03
N ALA A 143 -12.30 -12.11 -6.42
CA ALA A 143 -13.62 -11.92 -5.83
C ALA A 143 -14.50 -13.16 -6.03
N GLY A 144 -14.52 -13.76 -7.24
CA GLY A 144 -15.21 -15.00 -7.56
C GLY A 144 -14.75 -16.17 -6.68
N CYS A 145 -13.43 -16.34 -6.48
CA CYS A 145 -12.89 -17.36 -5.58
C CYS A 145 -13.40 -17.21 -4.14
N VAL A 146 -13.47 -15.97 -3.63
CA VAL A 146 -14.01 -15.67 -2.30
C VAL A 146 -15.51 -15.96 -2.24
N ALA A 147 -16.28 -15.54 -3.24
CA ALA A 147 -17.72 -15.77 -3.32
C ALA A 147 -18.05 -17.28 -3.36
N LEU A 148 -17.24 -18.07 -4.05
CA LEU A 148 -17.33 -19.53 -4.10
C LEU A 148 -16.80 -20.23 -2.82
N ARG A 149 -16.48 -19.46 -1.76
CA ARG A 149 -15.93 -19.96 -0.50
C ARG A 149 -14.61 -20.73 -0.64
N ARG A 150 -13.83 -20.40 -1.68
CA ARG A 150 -12.50 -20.96 -1.96
C ARG A 150 -11.40 -19.89 -1.94
N PRO A 151 -11.25 -19.14 -0.82
CA PRO A 151 -10.34 -17.98 -0.77
C PRO A 151 -8.90 -18.32 -1.10
N GLY A 152 -8.44 -19.53 -0.82
CA GLY A 152 -7.08 -19.97 -1.14
C GLY A 152 -6.78 -19.98 -2.65
N TRP A 153 -7.77 -20.16 -3.49
CA TRP A 153 -7.61 -20.13 -4.96
C TRP A 153 -7.38 -18.71 -5.49
N ALA A 154 -7.72 -17.68 -4.73
CA ALA A 154 -7.45 -16.29 -5.10
C ALA A 154 -5.94 -15.99 -5.24
N THR A 155 -5.06 -16.85 -4.73
CA THR A 155 -3.60 -16.68 -4.82
C THR A 155 -3.13 -16.57 -6.29
N GLY A 156 -3.64 -17.41 -7.20
CA GLY A 156 -3.31 -17.36 -8.63
C GLY A 156 -3.72 -16.05 -9.29
N PRO A 157 -5.01 -15.66 -9.24
CA PRO A 157 -5.48 -14.37 -9.73
C PRO A 157 -4.72 -13.16 -9.16
N LEU A 158 -4.38 -13.16 -7.85
CA LEU A 158 -3.59 -12.07 -7.26
C LEU A 158 -2.12 -12.08 -7.72
N ALA A 159 -1.54 -13.25 -8.00
CA ALA A 159 -0.23 -13.32 -8.63
C ALA A 159 -0.24 -12.73 -10.04
N LEU A 160 -1.33 -12.94 -10.81
CA LEU A 160 -1.54 -12.28 -12.09
C LEU A 160 -1.58 -10.74 -11.93
N VAL A 161 -2.31 -10.22 -10.92
CA VAL A 161 -2.35 -8.78 -10.64
C VAL A 161 -0.94 -8.24 -10.34
N ILE A 162 -0.18 -8.93 -9.49
CA ILE A 162 1.20 -8.53 -9.16
C ILE A 162 2.09 -8.54 -10.39
N GLY A 163 2.00 -9.60 -11.21
CA GLY A 163 2.79 -9.72 -12.44
C GLY A 163 2.47 -8.62 -13.44
N ALA A 164 1.19 -8.36 -13.68
CA ALA A 164 0.73 -7.31 -14.58
C ALA A 164 1.19 -5.91 -14.11
N GLU A 165 1.06 -5.59 -12.81
CA GLU A 165 1.54 -4.31 -12.28
C GLU A 165 3.08 -4.21 -12.35
N ALA A 166 3.80 -5.30 -12.08
CA ALA A 166 5.25 -5.31 -12.20
C ALA A 166 5.72 -5.08 -13.64
N MET A 167 5.05 -5.66 -14.62
CA MET A 167 5.34 -5.44 -16.04
C MET A 167 5.00 -4.02 -16.50
N ARG A 168 3.95 -3.39 -15.93
CA ARG A 168 3.62 -1.99 -16.19
C ARG A 168 4.66 -1.02 -15.64
N ALA A 169 5.17 -1.32 -14.45
CA ALA A 169 6.09 -0.42 -13.74
C ALA A 169 7.49 -0.34 -14.37
N HIS A 170 7.82 -1.24 -15.30
CA HIS A 170 9.18 -1.35 -15.85
C HIS A 170 9.21 -1.48 -17.39
N PRO A 171 9.00 -0.38 -18.12
CA PRO A 171 9.25 -0.34 -19.56
C PRO A 171 10.76 -0.21 -19.89
N GLU A 172 11.67 -0.69 -19.03
CA GLU A 172 13.11 -0.55 -19.23
C GLU A 172 13.59 -1.29 -20.48
N PRO A 173 14.32 -0.63 -21.40
CA PRO A 173 14.74 -1.26 -22.66
C PRO A 173 15.84 -2.32 -22.50
N TYR A 174 16.66 -2.26 -21.44
CA TYR A 174 17.87 -3.09 -21.33
C TYR A 174 17.77 -4.34 -20.45
N THR A 175 16.97 -4.33 -19.40
CA THR A 175 16.80 -5.47 -18.48
C THR A 175 15.43 -5.48 -17.83
N PRO A 176 14.34 -5.57 -18.62
CA PRO A 176 12.98 -5.49 -18.10
C PRO A 176 12.64 -6.65 -17.13
N GLU A 177 13.24 -7.84 -17.34
CA GLU A 177 12.98 -9.01 -16.50
C GLU A 177 13.45 -8.78 -15.05
N TRP A 178 14.65 -8.20 -14.87
CA TRP A 178 15.18 -7.90 -13.53
C TRP A 178 14.34 -6.85 -12.81
N GLY A 179 13.97 -5.78 -13.51
CA GLY A 179 13.08 -4.76 -12.96
C GLY A 179 11.73 -5.33 -12.54
N THR A 180 11.14 -6.16 -13.41
CA THR A 180 9.88 -6.86 -13.14
C THR A 180 10.00 -7.80 -11.94
N ALA A 181 11.06 -8.63 -11.89
CA ALA A 181 11.29 -9.55 -10.77
C ALA A 181 11.45 -8.81 -9.44
N LEU A 182 12.25 -7.74 -9.40
CA LEU A 182 12.40 -6.89 -8.22
C LEU A 182 11.05 -6.30 -7.76
N THR A 183 10.23 -5.85 -8.71
CA THR A 183 8.91 -5.29 -8.40
C THR A 183 7.93 -6.34 -7.90
N VAL A 184 7.92 -7.55 -8.47
CA VAL A 184 7.11 -8.67 -7.97
C VAL A 184 7.45 -8.95 -6.50
N VAL A 185 8.73 -9.09 -6.17
CA VAL A 185 9.15 -9.34 -4.79
C VAL A 185 8.81 -8.15 -3.89
N HIS A 186 9.09 -6.92 -4.33
CA HIS A 186 8.83 -5.71 -3.56
C HIS A 186 7.34 -5.51 -3.26
N LEU A 187 6.48 -5.61 -4.28
CA LEU A 187 5.04 -5.42 -4.16
C LEU A 187 4.40 -6.52 -3.29
N THR A 188 4.85 -7.77 -3.45
CA THR A 188 4.39 -8.89 -2.61
C THR A 188 4.78 -8.66 -1.16
N ALA A 189 6.05 -8.34 -0.89
CA ALA A 189 6.54 -8.10 0.47
C ALA A 189 5.87 -6.89 1.13
N ALA A 190 5.68 -5.79 0.40
CA ALA A 190 4.97 -4.61 0.89
C ALA A 190 3.51 -4.91 1.23
N SER A 191 2.82 -5.61 0.34
CA SER A 191 1.42 -6.00 0.54
C SER A 191 1.24 -6.91 1.75
N LEU A 192 2.12 -7.89 1.92
CA LEU A 192 2.11 -8.79 3.08
C LEU A 192 2.48 -8.06 4.38
N TRP A 193 3.37 -7.08 4.34
CA TRP A 193 3.72 -6.28 5.53
C TRP A 193 2.52 -5.45 5.97
N VAL A 194 1.96 -4.63 5.08
CA VAL A 194 0.81 -3.76 5.39
C VAL A 194 -0.42 -4.58 5.78
N GLY A 195 -0.84 -5.48 4.91
CA GLY A 195 -2.08 -6.25 5.09
C GLY A 195 -1.98 -7.27 6.23
N GLY A 196 -0.81 -7.92 6.37
CA GLY A 196 -0.55 -8.87 7.46
C GLY A 196 -0.56 -8.20 8.82
N LEU A 197 0.02 -6.99 8.97
CA LEU A 197 -0.04 -6.23 10.21
C LEU A 197 -1.47 -5.85 10.57
N LEU A 198 -2.22 -5.35 9.60
CA LEU A 198 -3.61 -4.96 9.84
C LEU A 198 -4.47 -6.17 10.22
N TYR A 199 -4.29 -7.31 9.54
CA TYR A 199 -4.98 -8.55 9.90
C TYR A 199 -4.61 -9.02 11.31
N ALA A 200 -3.32 -9.01 11.66
CA ALA A 200 -2.85 -9.36 12.99
C ALA A 200 -3.49 -8.47 14.07
N LEU A 201 -3.53 -7.15 13.85
CA LEU A 201 -4.16 -6.21 14.78
C LEU A 201 -5.68 -6.39 14.91
N ARG A 202 -6.37 -6.77 13.83
CA ARG A 202 -7.81 -7.12 13.88
C ARG A 202 -8.03 -8.40 14.70
N THR A 203 -7.16 -9.39 14.53
CA THR A 203 -7.21 -10.65 15.25
C THR A 203 -6.92 -10.46 16.76
N THR A 204 -5.98 -9.59 17.13
CA THR A 204 -5.67 -9.32 18.54
C THR A 204 -6.86 -8.74 19.31
N ARG A 205 -7.73 -7.97 18.63
CA ARG A 205 -8.97 -7.44 19.25
C ARG A 205 -9.96 -8.54 19.63
N LEU A 206 -9.93 -9.68 18.96
CA LEU A 206 -10.84 -10.81 19.18
C LEU A 206 -10.29 -11.83 20.17
N ARG A 207 -8.98 -11.95 20.29
CA ARG A 207 -8.30 -13.04 21.00
C ARG A 207 -7.79 -12.68 22.39
N GLY A 208 -7.94 -11.44 22.86
CA GLY A 208 -7.58 -11.03 24.23
C GLY A 208 -6.21 -11.56 24.68
N GLY A 209 -6.20 -12.57 25.56
CA GLY A 209 -4.97 -13.15 26.11
C GLY A 209 -3.99 -13.76 25.08
N ALA A 210 -4.47 -14.27 23.95
CA ALA A 210 -3.63 -14.81 22.87
C ALA A 210 -3.12 -13.73 21.88
N ALA A 211 -3.45 -12.46 22.11
CA ALA A 211 -3.06 -11.34 21.24
C ALA A 211 -1.55 -11.25 21.03
N ARG A 212 -0.75 -11.51 22.07
CA ARG A 212 0.71 -11.48 22.01
C ARG A 212 1.27 -12.52 21.05
N GLU A 213 0.74 -13.72 21.05
CA GLU A 213 1.20 -14.81 20.18
C GLU A 213 1.01 -14.47 18.70
N VAL A 214 -0.14 -13.90 18.33
CA VAL A 214 -0.44 -13.45 16.98
C VAL A 214 0.60 -12.41 16.51
N LEU A 215 0.89 -11.41 17.35
CA LEU A 215 1.88 -10.38 17.02
C LEU A 215 3.30 -10.94 16.95
N VAL A 216 3.67 -11.91 17.76
CA VAL A 216 4.99 -12.56 17.72
C VAL A 216 5.16 -13.36 16.42
N ARG A 217 4.16 -14.11 15.99
CA ARG A 217 4.18 -14.84 14.73
C ARG A 217 4.31 -13.89 13.55
N TYR A 218 3.52 -12.81 13.54
CA TYR A 218 3.62 -11.77 12.53
C TYR A 218 4.99 -11.09 12.53
N ALA A 219 5.54 -10.72 13.69
CA ALA A 219 6.83 -10.03 13.79
C ALA A 219 8.01 -10.85 13.24
N ARG A 220 7.93 -12.18 13.26
CA ARG A 220 8.92 -13.06 12.61
C ARG A 220 8.85 -12.93 11.08
N LEU A 221 7.64 -13.00 10.51
CA LEU A 221 7.43 -12.78 9.07
C LEU A 221 7.86 -11.38 8.65
N ALA A 222 7.43 -10.35 9.40
CA ALA A 222 7.75 -8.95 9.11
C ALA A 222 9.26 -8.68 9.01
N GLY A 223 10.08 -9.41 9.78
CA GLY A 223 11.54 -9.31 9.67
C GLY A 223 12.08 -9.71 8.29
N TRP A 224 11.59 -10.80 7.73
CA TRP A 224 11.96 -11.26 6.38
C TRP A 224 11.41 -10.35 5.29
N LEU A 225 10.16 -9.89 5.45
CA LEU A 225 9.54 -8.94 4.52
C LEU A 225 10.33 -7.63 4.48
N TYR A 226 10.80 -7.14 5.63
CA TYR A 226 11.64 -5.95 5.71
C TYR A 226 12.97 -6.13 4.96
N VAL A 227 13.65 -7.27 5.13
CA VAL A 227 14.89 -7.57 4.40
C VAL A 227 14.64 -7.59 2.90
N ALA A 228 13.57 -8.26 2.46
CA ALA A 228 13.19 -8.31 1.04
C ALA A 228 12.90 -6.89 0.48
N LEU A 229 12.17 -6.07 1.23
CA LEU A 229 11.86 -4.69 0.85
C LEU A 229 13.10 -3.80 0.79
N ALA A 230 14.00 -3.91 1.78
CA ALA A 230 15.24 -3.15 1.82
C ALA A 230 16.14 -3.53 0.62
N ALA A 231 16.33 -4.83 0.37
CA ALA A 231 17.14 -5.31 -0.74
C ALA A 231 16.57 -4.87 -2.10
N THR A 232 15.26 -5.14 -2.35
CA THR A 232 14.63 -4.79 -3.63
C THR A 232 14.51 -3.29 -3.83
N GLY A 233 14.19 -2.52 -2.78
CA GLY A 233 14.09 -1.07 -2.82
C GLY A 233 15.43 -0.41 -3.10
N THR A 234 16.51 -0.84 -2.42
CA THR A 234 17.87 -0.34 -2.66
C THR A 234 18.33 -0.66 -4.07
N CYS A 235 18.16 -1.91 -4.52
CA CYS A 235 18.53 -2.33 -5.86
C CYS A 235 17.79 -1.51 -6.93
N SER A 236 16.47 -1.34 -6.79
CA SER A 236 15.66 -0.54 -7.72
C SER A 236 16.06 0.93 -7.73
N THR A 237 16.37 1.51 -6.57
CA THR A 237 16.81 2.91 -6.46
C THR A 237 18.13 3.14 -7.15
N LEU A 238 19.14 2.29 -6.89
CA LEU A 238 20.47 2.42 -7.48
C LEU A 238 20.45 2.26 -9.01
N ARG A 239 19.48 1.49 -9.53
CA ARG A 239 19.30 1.29 -10.98
C ARG A 239 18.63 2.48 -11.69
N ARG A 240 17.77 3.24 -11.00
CA ARG A 240 16.89 4.24 -11.60
C ARG A 240 17.29 5.68 -11.36
N LEU A 241 17.92 5.94 -10.22
CA LEU A 241 18.16 7.31 -9.76
C LEU A 241 19.65 7.56 -9.61
N PRO A 242 20.26 8.29 -10.57
CA PRO A 242 21.62 8.81 -10.40
C PRO A 242 21.69 9.72 -9.17
N ALA A 243 22.79 9.64 -8.40
CA ALA A 243 22.90 10.34 -7.11
C ALA A 243 22.90 11.88 -7.26
N ASP A 244 23.34 12.39 -8.37
CA ASP A 244 23.41 13.82 -8.68
C ASP A 244 22.04 14.48 -8.92
N VAL A 245 21.03 13.70 -9.31
CA VAL A 245 19.69 14.23 -9.59
C VAL A 245 18.63 13.95 -8.51
N VAL A 246 19.03 13.36 -7.39
CA VAL A 246 18.11 12.99 -6.28
C VAL A 246 17.32 14.19 -5.75
N PHE A 247 17.95 15.36 -5.61
CA PHE A 247 17.29 16.55 -5.03
C PHE A 247 16.63 17.44 -6.09
N SER A 248 17.01 17.31 -7.34
CA SER A 248 16.53 18.17 -8.44
C SER A 248 15.31 17.63 -9.16
N THR A 249 14.98 16.31 -9.01
CA THR A 249 13.87 15.65 -9.69
C THR A 249 12.66 15.47 -8.79
N ALA A 250 11.45 15.45 -9.38
CA ALA A 250 10.21 15.11 -8.67
C ALA A 250 10.28 13.70 -8.09
N TYR A 251 10.81 12.75 -8.85
CA TYR A 251 11.00 11.36 -8.41
C TYR A 251 11.87 11.28 -7.15
N GLY A 252 13.01 11.94 -7.15
CA GLY A 252 13.92 11.94 -6.00
C GLY A 252 13.29 12.54 -4.74
N ARG A 253 12.55 13.64 -4.87
CA ARG A 253 11.83 14.28 -3.75
C ARG A 253 10.75 13.35 -3.15
N VAL A 254 9.95 12.69 -4.00
CA VAL A 254 8.94 11.72 -3.55
C VAL A 254 9.60 10.50 -2.92
N LEU A 255 10.73 10.03 -3.48
CA LEU A 255 11.49 8.92 -2.93
C LEU A 255 12.04 9.25 -1.53
N ILE A 256 12.57 10.46 -1.31
CA ILE A 256 13.03 10.91 0.02
C ILE A 256 11.87 10.88 1.01
N ALA A 257 10.70 11.41 0.64
CA ALA A 257 9.50 11.37 1.47
C ALA A 257 9.08 9.92 1.80
N LYS A 258 9.13 9.02 0.81
CA LYS A 258 8.87 7.58 1.01
C LYS A 258 9.87 6.96 1.99
N LEU A 259 11.16 7.23 1.83
CA LEU A 259 12.21 6.70 2.71
C LEU A 259 12.07 7.21 4.14
N ALA A 260 11.70 8.47 4.34
CA ALA A 260 11.41 9.03 5.66
C ALA A 260 10.23 8.29 6.34
N LEU A 261 9.14 8.04 5.62
CA LEU A 261 8.00 7.27 6.13
C LEU A 261 8.37 5.81 6.42
N VAL A 262 9.18 5.17 5.57
CA VAL A 262 9.70 3.82 5.82
C VAL A 262 10.58 3.80 7.07
N ALA A 263 11.42 4.80 7.30
CA ALA A 263 12.23 4.90 8.50
C ALA A 263 11.35 5.02 9.76
N VAL A 264 10.28 5.83 9.72
CA VAL A 264 9.30 5.93 10.81
C VAL A 264 8.61 4.59 11.05
N ALA A 265 8.10 3.94 10.00
CA ALA A 265 7.46 2.63 10.11
C ALA A 265 8.42 1.58 10.71
N SER A 266 9.68 1.57 10.27
CA SER A 266 10.73 0.67 10.78
C SER A 266 11.04 0.91 12.26
N ALA A 267 11.13 2.18 12.67
CA ALA A 267 11.32 2.54 14.09
C ALA A 267 10.15 2.07 14.96
N LEU A 268 8.92 2.21 14.47
CA LEU A 268 7.70 1.75 15.15
C LEU A 268 7.64 0.22 15.23
N ALA A 269 7.98 -0.47 14.14
CA ALA A 269 8.10 -1.94 14.10
C ALA A 269 9.14 -2.45 15.12
N LEU A 270 10.31 -1.79 15.19
CA LEU A 270 11.35 -2.11 16.15
C LEU A 270 10.89 -1.86 17.60
N ALA A 271 10.19 -0.76 17.84
CA ALA A 271 9.60 -0.44 19.14
C ALA A 271 8.55 -1.51 19.56
N ALA A 272 7.67 -1.91 18.64
CA ALA A 272 6.71 -2.99 18.85
C ALA A 272 7.43 -4.32 19.19
N ARG A 273 8.46 -4.68 18.41
CA ARG A 273 9.25 -5.90 18.63
C ARG A 273 9.98 -5.90 19.98
N ARG A 274 10.57 -4.76 20.37
CA ARG A 274 11.22 -4.61 21.69
C ARG A 274 10.23 -4.77 22.83
N ARG A 275 9.01 -4.20 22.72
CA ARG A 275 7.95 -4.37 23.72
C ARG A 275 7.48 -5.82 23.82
N LEU A 276 7.26 -6.50 22.67
CA LEU A 276 6.92 -7.91 22.64
C LEU A 276 7.97 -8.79 23.32
N ARG A 277 9.27 -8.53 23.08
CA ARG A 277 10.36 -9.28 23.73
C ARG A 277 10.38 -9.09 25.25
N ARG A 278 10.01 -7.91 25.74
CA ARG A 278 9.91 -7.58 27.18
C ARG A 278 8.59 -7.98 27.82
N GLY A 279 7.72 -8.70 27.11
CA GLY A 279 6.40 -9.10 27.63
C GLY A 279 5.35 -7.99 27.67
N GLY A 280 5.66 -6.79 27.16
CA GLY A 280 4.77 -5.63 27.18
C GLY A 280 3.77 -5.58 26.03
N ASP A 281 2.79 -4.65 26.13
CA ASP A 281 1.80 -4.38 25.08
C ASP A 281 2.44 -3.63 23.88
N ALA A 282 2.39 -4.24 22.70
CA ALA A 282 2.88 -3.70 21.45
C ALA A 282 1.78 -3.13 20.55
N THR A 283 0.51 -3.14 20.97
CA THR A 283 -0.61 -2.74 20.11
C THR A 283 -0.57 -1.26 19.72
N ARG A 284 -0.12 -0.37 20.60
CA ARG A 284 0.00 1.06 20.31
C ARG A 284 1.04 1.34 19.21
N PRO A 285 2.32 0.92 19.33
CA PRO A 285 3.29 1.14 18.27
C PRO A 285 2.90 0.42 16.96
N ALA A 286 2.28 -0.77 17.02
CA ALA A 286 1.81 -1.49 15.84
C ALA A 286 0.67 -0.74 15.11
N ARG A 287 -0.23 -0.05 15.83
CA ARG A 287 -1.26 0.81 15.20
C ARG A 287 -0.66 2.05 14.54
N ALA A 288 0.34 2.66 15.19
CA ALA A 288 1.07 3.78 14.59
C ALA A 288 1.85 3.34 13.35
N GLU A 289 2.42 2.13 13.37
CA GLU A 289 3.09 1.51 12.22
C GLU A 289 2.11 1.36 11.03
N VAL A 290 0.87 0.89 11.25
CA VAL A 290 -0.15 0.82 10.18
C VAL A 290 -0.41 2.20 9.57
N ALA A 291 -0.51 3.25 10.37
CA ALA A 291 -0.72 4.60 9.85
C ALA A 291 0.48 5.07 9.00
N ALA A 292 1.71 4.83 9.46
CA ALA A 292 2.91 5.13 8.69
C ALA A 292 2.97 4.33 7.37
N LEU A 293 2.64 3.05 7.42
CA LEU A 293 2.58 2.18 6.23
C LEU A 293 1.49 2.60 5.25
N ALA A 294 0.33 3.07 5.71
CA ALA A 294 -0.69 3.67 4.83
C ALA A 294 -0.13 4.90 4.09
N GLY A 295 0.64 5.74 4.79
CA GLY A 295 1.39 6.83 4.16
C GLY A 295 2.41 6.33 3.13
N VAL A 296 3.14 5.25 3.42
CA VAL A 296 4.07 4.63 2.46
C VAL A 296 3.34 4.16 1.20
N VAL A 297 2.18 3.50 1.33
CA VAL A 297 1.37 3.05 0.18
C VAL A 297 0.95 4.24 -0.67
N LEU A 298 0.46 5.31 -0.04
CA LEU A 298 0.03 6.52 -0.72
C LEU A 298 1.19 7.20 -1.46
N VAL A 299 2.31 7.43 -0.80
CA VAL A 299 3.50 8.05 -1.42
C VAL A 299 4.09 7.13 -2.50
N SER A 300 3.97 5.81 -2.35
CA SER A 300 4.34 4.87 -3.42
C SER A 300 3.44 5.02 -4.64
N ALA A 301 2.14 5.27 -4.47
CA ALA A 301 1.25 5.58 -5.60
C ALA A 301 1.63 6.91 -6.27
N VAL A 302 1.96 7.96 -5.50
CA VAL A 302 2.49 9.23 -6.06
C VAL A 302 3.78 8.98 -6.84
N LEU A 303 4.69 8.15 -6.33
CA LEU A 303 5.97 7.84 -6.98
C LEU A 303 5.79 7.22 -8.38
N THR A 304 4.69 6.52 -8.61
CA THR A 304 4.40 5.90 -9.92
C THR A 304 3.82 6.87 -10.96
N VAL A 305 3.50 8.10 -10.57
CA VAL A 305 2.92 9.12 -11.46
C VAL A 305 3.82 10.37 -11.60
N VAL A 306 5.03 10.32 -11.06
CA VAL A 306 6.05 11.34 -11.36
C VAL A 306 6.99 10.81 -12.45
N PRO A 307 7.57 11.70 -13.28
CA PRO A 307 8.49 11.30 -14.34
C PRO A 307 9.67 10.48 -13.80
N ASP A 308 10.03 9.40 -14.49
CA ASP A 308 11.21 8.61 -14.15
C ASP A 308 12.47 9.34 -14.63
N PRO A 309 13.47 9.61 -13.76
CA PRO A 309 14.69 10.35 -14.12
C PRO A 309 15.62 9.58 -15.07
N HIS A 310 15.32 8.33 -15.40
CA HIS A 310 16.07 7.54 -16.38
C HIS A 310 16.21 8.25 -17.74
N TRP A 311 15.21 9.02 -18.15
CA TRP A 311 15.26 9.83 -19.36
C TRP A 311 16.30 10.96 -19.32
N LEU A 312 16.67 11.47 -18.15
CA LEU A 312 17.68 12.50 -17.98
C LEU A 312 19.09 11.97 -18.20
N SER A 313 19.37 10.73 -17.77
CA SER A 313 20.66 10.07 -17.97
C SER A 313 20.92 9.75 -19.45
N LEU A 314 19.89 9.36 -20.20
CA LEU A 314 19.99 9.14 -21.64
C LEU A 314 20.26 10.44 -22.39
N ARG A 315 19.62 11.56 -22.02
CA ARG A 315 19.85 12.87 -22.63
C ARG A 315 21.27 13.38 -22.38
N SER A 316 21.79 13.22 -21.16
CA SER A 316 23.17 13.62 -20.86
C SER A 316 24.22 12.73 -21.54
N ALA A 317 23.92 11.46 -21.81
CA ALA A 317 24.79 10.55 -22.55
C ALA A 317 24.81 10.86 -24.08
N LEU A 318 23.70 11.37 -24.64
CA LEU A 318 23.58 11.75 -26.04
C LEU A 318 24.17 13.14 -26.34
N LEU A 319 24.40 13.95 -25.30
CA LEU A 319 24.98 15.30 -25.42
C LEU A 319 26.49 15.35 -25.11
N ARG A 320 27.10 14.23 -24.76
CA ARG A 320 28.56 14.04 -24.60
C ARG A 320 29.10 13.28 -25.80
#